data_e8d39a651c0a3c918eae1ec10e6f9787
#
_entry.id   e8d39a651c0a3c918eae1ec10e6f9787
#
_cell.length_a   1.000
_cell.length_b   1.000
_cell.length_c   1.000
_cell.angle_alpha   90.00
_cell.angle_beta   90.00
_cell.angle_gamma   90.00
#
_symmetry.space_group_name_H-M   'P 1'
#
loop_
_entity.id
_entity.type
_entity.pdbx_description
1 polymer ?
#
loop_
_entity_poly.entity_id
_entity_poly.type
_entity_poly.pdbx_seq_one_letter_code
_entity_poly.pdbx_strand_id
1 'polypeptide(L)'
;MNKSLLRDIPKVDDLLRSPTLAHLFADAPRVSVTEALREELDNIRKNILDGALDALPCTEDILSSAAERARLKSRPSLRGVINGTGVVLHTNLGRACLAREAVDAVINAATGYSTLEYDVASGSRGERYSHVERLLSRLTGAESAMVVNNNAAAVLLILSALAKGGEVIVSRGELVEIGGSFRVPEIMESCGAKLREVGTTNKTHLADYERAIGEDTCAIMKVHTSNYRIVGFTETVTREEMGELAHRHNLPFIEDLGSGCLFDLNRLGIRDEPTVQECVRAGVDVLSFSGDKLLGGPQGGIIVGKKEYIDMLKKHPLTRAMRVDKMTLAALEATLRCYDEQREFDAIPTLNMLGADADALRAKGEKLCQRLNAIGAHAKCVPVRDQVGGGSVPMQLLDAYAVAIELDGISPERLEKHMRLGEPPIIGRIDHARYLLHMRTIAESEFDTIEKAIAEAMA
;
A
#
# COMPACT_ATOMS: atom_id res chain seq x y z
N MET A 1 -36.42 36.26 -12.54
CA MET A 1 -35.11 36.03 -13.16
C MET A 1 -34.41 37.36 -13.35
N ASN A 2 -33.41 37.68 -12.60
CA ASN A 2 -32.78 39.02 -12.58
C ASN A 2 -31.72 39.09 -13.72
N LYS A 3 -32.17 39.29 -14.98
CA LYS A 3 -31.29 39.39 -16.17
C LYS A 3 -30.28 40.55 -16.11
N SER A 4 -30.47 41.51 -15.21
CA SER A 4 -29.54 42.61 -15.02
C SER A 4 -28.24 42.16 -14.36
N LEU A 5 -28.31 41.25 -13.35
CA LEU A 5 -27.13 40.76 -12.66
C LEU A 5 -26.16 40.01 -13.59
N LEU A 6 -26.66 39.31 -14.61
CA LEU A 6 -25.82 38.60 -15.59
C LEU A 6 -24.93 39.55 -16.43
N ARG A 7 -25.37 40.82 -16.63
CA ARG A 7 -24.60 41.81 -17.38
C ARG A 7 -23.49 42.48 -16.54
N ASP A 8 -23.69 42.42 -15.21
CA ASP A 8 -22.78 43.09 -14.26
C ASP A 8 -21.67 42.11 -13.80
N ILE A 9 -21.67 40.84 -14.27
CA ILE A 9 -20.59 39.90 -14.00
C ILE A 9 -19.29 40.41 -14.59
N PRO A 10 -18.20 40.56 -13.80
CA PRO A 10 -16.93 41.10 -14.29
C PRO A 10 -16.31 40.16 -15.34
N LYS A 11 -15.52 40.74 -16.25
CA LYS A 11 -14.77 39.95 -17.23
C LYS A 11 -13.50 39.36 -16.61
N VAL A 12 -13.11 38.19 -17.06
CA VAL A 12 -11.88 37.52 -16.60
C VAL A 12 -10.65 38.43 -16.76
N ASP A 13 -10.57 39.19 -17.89
CA ASP A 13 -9.45 40.07 -18.15
C ASP A 13 -9.39 41.27 -17.18
N ASP A 14 -10.53 41.74 -16.71
CA ASP A 14 -10.59 42.86 -15.73
C ASP A 14 -10.15 42.32 -14.34
N LEU A 15 -10.55 41.14 -13.96
CA LEU A 15 -10.12 40.48 -12.73
C LEU A 15 -8.61 40.19 -12.76
N LEU A 16 -8.08 39.73 -13.90
CA LEU A 16 -6.64 39.46 -14.06
C LEU A 16 -5.76 40.68 -13.93
N ARG A 17 -6.31 41.88 -14.08
CA ARG A 17 -5.60 43.18 -13.89
C ARG A 17 -5.73 43.74 -12.47
N SER A 18 -6.50 43.09 -11.61
CA SER A 18 -6.68 43.59 -10.23
C SER A 18 -5.36 43.54 -9.46
N PRO A 19 -4.99 44.59 -8.74
CA PRO A 19 -3.81 44.59 -7.86
C PRO A 19 -3.87 43.51 -6.78
N THR A 20 -5.06 43.21 -6.30
CA THR A 20 -5.34 42.15 -5.28
C THR A 20 -4.97 40.78 -5.79
N LEU A 21 -5.04 40.56 -7.12
CA LEU A 21 -4.71 39.26 -7.73
C LEU A 21 -3.25 38.83 -7.46
N ALA A 22 -2.31 39.77 -7.52
CA ALA A 22 -0.89 39.48 -7.35
C ALA A 22 -0.56 38.90 -5.97
N HIS A 23 -1.28 39.31 -4.93
CA HIS A 23 -1.09 38.81 -3.57
C HIS A 23 -1.77 37.45 -3.35
N LEU A 24 -2.97 37.23 -3.92
CA LEU A 24 -3.77 36.01 -3.71
C LEU A 24 -3.23 34.83 -4.51
N PHE A 25 -2.53 35.09 -5.62
CA PHE A 25 -2.09 34.04 -6.56
C PHE A 25 -0.56 33.98 -6.72
N ALA A 26 0.19 34.47 -5.74
CA ALA A 26 1.66 34.54 -5.82
C ALA A 26 2.31 33.18 -6.14
N ASP A 27 1.71 32.08 -5.64
CA ASP A 27 2.23 30.71 -5.76
C ASP A 27 1.49 29.85 -6.82
N ALA A 28 0.54 30.42 -7.57
CA ALA A 28 -0.26 29.69 -8.53
C ALA A 28 0.14 29.98 -9.99
N PRO A 29 0.29 28.95 -10.86
CA PRO A 29 0.54 29.17 -12.29
C PRO A 29 -0.59 30.00 -12.92
N ARG A 30 -0.24 30.97 -13.78
CA ARG A 30 -1.20 31.89 -14.43
C ARG A 30 -2.33 31.14 -15.16
N VAL A 31 -2.06 29.95 -15.71
CA VAL A 31 -3.06 29.09 -16.35
C VAL A 31 -4.11 28.66 -15.34
N SER A 32 -3.70 28.15 -14.20
CA SER A 32 -4.61 27.69 -13.11
C SER A 32 -5.45 28.85 -12.56
N VAL A 33 -4.86 30.04 -12.44
CA VAL A 33 -5.57 31.26 -12.03
C VAL A 33 -6.68 31.62 -13.04
N THR A 34 -6.35 31.61 -14.33
CA THR A 34 -7.32 31.97 -15.40
C THR A 34 -8.48 30.95 -15.45
N GLU A 35 -8.17 29.67 -15.30
CA GLU A 35 -9.20 28.62 -15.24
C GLU A 35 -10.08 28.75 -14.00
N ALA A 36 -9.50 28.97 -12.83
CA ALA A 36 -10.24 29.15 -11.58
C ALA A 36 -11.18 30.36 -11.64
N LEU A 37 -10.75 31.47 -12.21
CA LEU A 37 -11.59 32.67 -12.43
C LEU A 37 -12.76 32.37 -13.37
N ARG A 38 -12.53 31.65 -14.48
CA ARG A 38 -13.60 31.24 -15.41
C ARG A 38 -14.64 30.39 -14.73
N GLU A 39 -14.19 29.36 -13.99
CA GLU A 39 -15.09 28.47 -13.26
C GLU A 39 -15.90 29.20 -12.18
N GLU A 40 -15.26 30.12 -11.45
CA GLU A 40 -15.98 30.90 -10.44
C GLU A 40 -17.07 31.78 -11.07
N LEU A 41 -16.76 32.46 -12.18
CA LEU A 41 -17.73 33.27 -12.90
C LEU A 41 -18.86 32.41 -13.52
N ASP A 42 -18.56 31.22 -14.01
CA ASP A 42 -19.56 30.29 -14.52
C ASP A 42 -20.46 29.74 -13.37
N ASN A 43 -19.89 29.51 -12.20
CA ASN A 43 -20.64 29.13 -10.99
C ASN A 43 -21.59 30.26 -10.54
N ILE A 44 -21.12 31.51 -10.54
CA ILE A 44 -21.93 32.70 -10.26
C ILE A 44 -23.09 32.81 -11.26
N ARG A 45 -22.81 32.64 -12.59
CA ARG A 45 -23.85 32.65 -13.64
C ARG A 45 -24.92 31.59 -13.38
N LYS A 46 -24.48 30.38 -13.06
CA LYS A 46 -25.39 29.27 -12.75
C LYS A 46 -26.27 29.60 -11.55
N ASN A 47 -25.68 30.07 -10.45
CA ASN A 47 -26.40 30.38 -9.23
C ASN A 47 -27.42 31.54 -9.43
N ILE A 48 -27.13 32.52 -10.29
CA ILE A 48 -28.08 33.56 -10.67
C ILE A 48 -29.23 32.98 -11.50
N LEU A 49 -28.95 32.08 -12.45
CA LEU A 49 -29.96 31.44 -13.29
C LEU A 49 -30.87 30.51 -12.48
N ASP A 50 -30.31 29.82 -11.49
CA ASP A 50 -31.03 28.92 -10.58
C ASP A 50 -31.79 29.67 -9.48
N GLY A 51 -31.64 31.04 -9.39
CA GLY A 51 -32.28 31.85 -8.35
C GLY A 51 -31.67 31.71 -6.96
N ALA A 52 -30.47 31.17 -6.87
CA ALA A 52 -29.72 30.96 -5.62
C ALA A 52 -28.93 32.22 -5.19
N LEU A 53 -28.78 33.20 -6.08
CA LEU A 53 -28.08 34.47 -5.84
C LEU A 53 -28.97 35.65 -6.22
N ASP A 54 -29.25 36.53 -5.24
CA ASP A 54 -30.01 37.77 -5.42
C ASP A 54 -29.15 39.00 -5.64
N ALA A 55 -27.84 38.89 -5.36
CA ALA A 55 -26.84 39.94 -5.57
C ALA A 55 -25.50 39.38 -6.02
N LEU A 56 -24.71 40.14 -6.78
CA LEU A 56 -23.36 39.71 -7.15
C LEU A 56 -22.42 39.80 -5.93
N PRO A 57 -21.53 38.79 -5.74
CA PRO A 57 -20.43 38.90 -4.80
C PRO A 57 -19.52 40.06 -5.16
N CYS A 58 -18.87 40.68 -4.16
CA CYS A 58 -17.89 41.72 -4.45
C CYS A 58 -16.65 41.15 -5.18
N THR A 59 -15.88 42.00 -5.83
CA THR A 59 -14.68 41.57 -6.59
C THR A 59 -13.68 40.82 -5.70
N GLU A 60 -13.53 41.21 -4.44
CA GLU A 60 -12.64 40.58 -3.48
C GLU A 60 -13.11 39.15 -3.12
N ASP A 61 -14.41 38.92 -2.95
CA ASP A 61 -14.97 37.57 -2.70
C ASP A 61 -14.76 36.68 -3.92
N ILE A 62 -14.99 37.18 -5.14
CA ILE A 62 -14.77 36.41 -6.37
C ILE A 62 -13.29 36.04 -6.50
N LEU A 63 -12.38 36.96 -6.24
CA LEU A 63 -10.94 36.71 -6.29
C LEU A 63 -10.50 35.70 -5.21
N SER A 64 -11.03 35.81 -4.00
CA SER A 64 -10.73 34.90 -2.88
C SER A 64 -11.21 33.48 -3.17
N SER A 65 -12.44 33.31 -3.65
CA SER A 65 -12.97 32.00 -4.09
C SER A 65 -12.16 31.41 -5.24
N ALA A 66 -11.80 32.22 -6.23
CA ALA A 66 -10.97 31.77 -7.34
C ALA A 66 -9.54 31.41 -6.90
N ALA A 67 -8.95 32.14 -5.93
CA ALA A 67 -7.64 31.83 -5.35
C ALA A 67 -7.64 30.48 -4.65
N GLU A 68 -8.67 30.18 -3.86
CA GLU A 68 -8.83 28.89 -3.21
C GLU A 68 -8.93 27.74 -4.24
N ARG A 69 -9.74 27.92 -5.29
CA ARG A 69 -9.83 26.94 -6.41
C ARG A 69 -8.50 26.76 -7.12
N ALA A 70 -7.79 27.85 -7.43
CA ALA A 70 -6.49 27.79 -8.08
C ALA A 70 -5.46 27.03 -7.22
N ARG A 71 -5.46 27.28 -5.90
CA ARG A 71 -4.62 26.57 -4.92
C ARG A 71 -4.95 25.09 -4.89
N LEU A 72 -6.24 24.72 -4.85
CA LEU A 72 -6.69 23.33 -4.89
C LEU A 72 -6.26 22.61 -6.17
N LYS A 73 -6.37 23.28 -7.33
CA LYS A 73 -5.93 22.74 -8.63
C LYS A 73 -4.41 22.62 -8.78
N SER A 74 -3.66 23.50 -8.15
CA SER A 74 -2.19 23.48 -8.20
C SER A 74 -1.56 22.51 -7.23
N ARG A 75 -2.34 21.89 -6.34
CA ARG A 75 -1.84 20.88 -5.40
C ARG A 75 -1.44 19.60 -6.12
N PRO A 76 -0.37 18.95 -5.71
CA PRO A 76 -0.06 17.61 -6.16
C PRO A 76 -1.26 16.66 -5.88
N SER A 77 -1.62 15.83 -6.85
CA SER A 77 -2.69 14.83 -6.66
C SER A 77 -2.27 13.71 -5.70
N LEU A 78 -1.00 13.27 -5.79
CA LEU A 78 -0.40 12.35 -4.84
C LEU A 78 0.21 13.14 -3.69
N ARG A 79 -0.35 13.00 -2.50
CA ARG A 79 0.05 13.75 -1.29
C ARG A 79 -0.05 12.90 -0.03
N GLY A 80 0.68 13.30 1.00
CA GLY A 80 0.60 12.66 2.31
C GLY A 80 -0.79 12.82 2.94
N VAL A 81 -1.18 11.83 3.73
CA VAL A 81 -2.41 11.81 4.52
C VAL A 81 -2.10 11.30 5.94
N ILE A 82 -2.90 11.70 6.93
CA ILE A 82 -2.86 11.11 8.26
C ILE A 82 -3.79 9.90 8.28
N ASN A 83 -3.24 8.72 8.54
CA ASN A 83 -3.99 7.47 8.60
C ASN A 83 -4.57 7.25 10.01
N GLY A 84 -5.77 7.70 10.24
CA GLY A 84 -6.54 7.45 11.47
C GLY A 84 -7.44 6.21 11.42
N THR A 85 -7.26 5.31 10.45
CA THR A 85 -8.15 4.15 10.27
C THR A 85 -7.80 2.94 11.13
N GLY A 86 -6.59 2.87 11.68
CA GLY A 86 -6.07 1.68 12.39
C GLY A 86 -5.74 0.50 11.48
N VAL A 87 -5.77 0.66 10.16
CA VAL A 87 -5.32 -0.36 9.19
C VAL A 87 -3.87 -0.09 8.84
N VAL A 88 -2.95 -0.94 9.29
CA VAL A 88 -1.50 -0.73 9.12
C VAL A 88 -1.11 -0.77 7.64
N LEU A 89 -1.50 -1.82 6.91
CA LEU A 89 -1.24 -2.00 5.48
C LEU A 89 -2.47 -1.60 4.65
N HIS A 90 -2.89 -0.32 4.78
CA HIS A 90 -4.08 0.17 4.10
C HIS A 90 -3.83 0.31 2.59
N THR A 91 -4.47 -0.53 1.78
CA THR A 91 -4.25 -0.62 0.33
C THR A 91 -4.39 0.73 -0.38
N ASN A 92 -5.45 1.48 -0.08
CA ASN A 92 -5.74 2.75 -0.74
C ASN A 92 -4.89 3.92 -0.23
N LEU A 93 -4.16 3.73 0.88
CA LEU A 93 -3.29 4.75 1.49
C LEU A 93 -1.79 4.45 1.28
N GLY A 94 -1.45 3.54 0.36
CA GLY A 94 -0.08 3.30 -0.07
C GLY A 94 0.62 2.15 0.66
N ARG A 95 -0.06 1.40 1.54
CA ARG A 95 0.46 0.24 2.29
C ARG A 95 1.61 0.59 3.23
N ALA A 96 2.76 -0.11 3.15
CA ALA A 96 3.87 0.09 4.06
C ALA A 96 4.53 1.46 3.92
N CYS A 97 4.74 2.14 5.05
CA CYS A 97 5.63 3.30 5.13
C CYS A 97 7.08 2.83 5.22
N LEU A 98 7.99 3.54 4.55
CA LEU A 98 9.40 3.20 4.53
C LEU A 98 10.10 3.59 5.85
N ALA A 99 11.09 2.79 6.25
CA ALA A 99 12.03 3.16 7.30
C ALA A 99 12.80 4.43 6.92
N ARG A 100 13.28 5.18 7.91
CA ARG A 100 14.02 6.43 7.69
C ARG A 100 15.25 6.20 6.81
N GLU A 101 16.00 5.13 7.07
CA GLU A 101 17.17 4.74 6.30
C GLU A 101 16.83 4.45 4.82
N ALA A 102 15.65 3.86 4.58
CA ALA A 102 15.19 3.61 3.22
C ALA A 102 14.82 4.92 2.49
N VAL A 103 14.21 5.88 3.18
CA VAL A 103 13.93 7.22 2.63
C VAL A 103 15.23 7.93 2.28
N ASP A 104 16.21 7.93 3.18
CA ASP A 104 17.51 8.57 2.96
C ASP A 104 18.27 7.91 1.79
N ALA A 105 18.18 6.58 1.65
CA ALA A 105 18.75 5.85 0.51
C ALA A 105 18.09 6.23 -0.82
N VAL A 106 16.76 6.42 -0.84
CA VAL A 106 16.02 6.91 -2.02
C VAL A 106 16.50 8.30 -2.42
N ILE A 107 16.62 9.23 -1.46
CA ILE A 107 17.10 10.59 -1.71
C ILE A 107 18.49 10.55 -2.33
N ASN A 108 19.42 9.78 -1.74
CA ASN A 108 20.78 9.61 -2.27
C ASN A 108 20.79 9.06 -3.69
N ALA A 109 19.99 8.01 -3.96
CA ALA A 109 19.92 7.43 -5.29
C ALA A 109 19.28 8.36 -6.33
N ALA A 110 18.31 9.19 -5.90
CA ALA A 110 17.58 10.10 -6.79
C ALA A 110 18.39 11.35 -7.17
N THR A 111 19.16 11.92 -6.23
CA THR A 111 19.84 13.21 -6.40
C THR A 111 21.14 13.15 -7.16
N GLY A 112 21.69 11.95 -7.43
CA GLY A 112 22.97 11.78 -8.11
C GLY A 112 23.05 10.56 -9.02
N TYR A 113 24.25 10.35 -9.58
CA TYR A 113 24.60 9.09 -10.24
C TYR A 113 24.77 7.99 -9.19
N SER A 114 24.54 6.74 -9.59
CA SER A 114 24.64 5.58 -8.70
C SER A 114 25.32 4.40 -9.39
N THR A 115 25.76 3.44 -8.60
CA THR A 115 26.40 2.20 -9.05
C THR A 115 25.42 1.18 -9.61
N LEU A 116 24.21 1.56 -9.96
CA LEU A 116 23.09 0.67 -10.33
C LEU A 116 23.46 -0.53 -11.21
N GLU A 117 24.24 -0.33 -12.26
CA GLU A 117 24.76 -1.38 -13.15
C GLU A 117 26.27 -1.16 -13.38
N TYR A 118 27.00 -0.70 -12.36
CA TYR A 118 28.43 -0.48 -12.44
C TYR A 118 29.14 -1.11 -11.23
N ASP A 119 30.04 -2.04 -11.50
CA ASP A 119 30.90 -2.64 -10.49
C ASP A 119 32.12 -1.75 -10.30
N VAL A 120 32.22 -1.08 -9.18
CA VAL A 120 33.31 -0.16 -8.85
C VAL A 120 34.63 -0.91 -8.66
N ALA A 121 34.61 -2.15 -8.17
CA ALA A 121 35.83 -2.90 -7.89
C ALA A 121 36.51 -3.38 -9.18
N SER A 122 35.74 -3.83 -10.15
CA SER A 122 36.25 -4.31 -11.44
C SER A 122 36.31 -3.21 -12.52
N GLY A 123 35.68 -2.06 -12.31
CA GLY A 123 35.56 -1.00 -13.29
C GLY A 123 34.71 -1.39 -14.52
N SER A 124 33.85 -2.40 -14.39
CA SER A 124 33.06 -2.97 -15.47
C SER A 124 31.53 -2.88 -15.21
N ARG A 125 30.76 -3.34 -16.20
CA ARG A 125 29.32 -3.41 -16.05
C ARG A 125 28.93 -4.48 -15.01
N GLY A 126 28.19 -4.07 -13.97
CA GLY A 126 27.63 -4.92 -12.95
C GLY A 126 26.17 -5.33 -13.25
N GLU A 127 25.64 -6.18 -12.40
CA GLU A 127 24.24 -6.61 -12.43
C GLU A 127 23.40 -5.84 -11.39
N ARG A 128 22.24 -5.39 -11.79
CA ARG A 128 21.30 -4.64 -10.93
C ARG A 128 20.87 -5.41 -9.68
N TYR A 129 20.71 -6.72 -9.79
CA TYR A 129 20.25 -7.57 -8.68
C TYR A 129 21.29 -7.77 -7.58
N SER A 130 22.57 -7.59 -7.88
CA SER A 130 23.69 -7.78 -6.93
C SER A 130 23.54 -6.95 -5.66
N HIS A 131 22.85 -5.80 -5.72
CA HIS A 131 22.62 -4.93 -4.56
C HIS A 131 21.77 -5.58 -3.47
N VAL A 132 20.84 -6.45 -3.83
CA VAL A 132 19.89 -7.05 -2.90
C VAL A 132 19.99 -8.59 -2.81
N GLU A 133 20.51 -9.25 -3.83
CA GLU A 133 20.55 -10.71 -3.93
C GLU A 133 21.23 -11.36 -2.72
N ARG A 134 22.45 -10.87 -2.37
CA ARG A 134 23.21 -11.43 -1.24
C ARG A 134 22.47 -11.25 0.10
N LEU A 135 21.82 -10.09 0.31
CA LEU A 135 21.03 -9.84 1.51
C LEU A 135 19.80 -10.75 1.58
N LEU A 136 19.07 -10.86 0.47
CA LEU A 136 17.90 -11.74 0.38
C LEU A 136 18.28 -13.20 0.62
N SER A 137 19.33 -13.71 -0.05
CA SER A 137 19.77 -15.11 0.16
C SER A 137 20.16 -15.37 1.60
N ARG A 138 20.88 -14.45 2.25
CA ARG A 138 21.27 -14.59 3.65
C ARG A 138 20.08 -14.56 4.60
N LEU A 139 19.13 -13.64 4.40
CA LEU A 139 17.97 -13.46 5.27
C LEU A 139 16.93 -14.58 5.12
N THR A 140 16.79 -15.13 3.91
CA THR A 140 15.77 -16.15 3.61
C THR A 140 16.28 -17.58 3.66
N GLY A 141 17.60 -17.77 3.51
CA GLY A 141 18.23 -19.08 3.33
C GLY A 141 18.13 -19.64 1.91
N ALA A 142 17.61 -18.87 0.95
CA ALA A 142 17.53 -19.26 -0.45
C ALA A 142 18.92 -19.17 -1.14
N GLU A 143 19.14 -19.97 -2.19
CA GLU A 143 20.41 -19.99 -2.92
C GLU A 143 20.65 -18.72 -3.74
N SER A 144 19.57 -18.12 -4.29
CA SER A 144 19.63 -16.94 -5.14
C SER A 144 18.34 -16.14 -5.03
N ALA A 145 18.39 -14.89 -5.48
CA ALA A 145 17.25 -13.98 -5.46
C ALA A 145 17.28 -12.99 -6.62
N MET A 146 16.11 -12.47 -6.96
CA MET A 146 15.95 -11.33 -7.86
C MET A 146 14.74 -10.48 -7.47
N VAL A 147 14.63 -9.29 -8.04
CA VAL A 147 13.53 -8.37 -7.76
C VAL A 147 12.95 -7.81 -9.06
N VAL A 148 11.64 -7.78 -9.14
CA VAL A 148 10.86 -7.15 -10.22
C VAL A 148 9.93 -6.08 -9.64
N ASN A 149 9.24 -5.33 -10.46
CA ASN A 149 8.50 -4.13 -10.05
C ASN A 149 7.28 -4.38 -9.12
N ASN A 150 6.71 -5.58 -9.10
CA ASN A 150 5.68 -6.00 -8.14
C ASN A 150 5.49 -7.52 -8.14
N ASN A 151 4.72 -8.06 -7.18
CA ASN A 151 4.54 -9.50 -7.04
C ASN A 151 3.70 -10.13 -8.19
N ALA A 152 2.77 -9.40 -8.78
CA ALA A 152 2.04 -9.89 -9.97
C ALA A 152 3.00 -10.11 -11.15
N ALA A 153 3.95 -9.21 -11.36
CA ALA A 153 5.02 -9.39 -12.35
C ALA A 153 5.95 -10.56 -11.99
N ALA A 154 6.21 -10.79 -10.70
CA ALA A 154 7.00 -11.95 -10.26
C ALA A 154 6.32 -13.27 -10.64
N VAL A 155 5.03 -13.43 -10.32
CA VAL A 155 4.24 -14.62 -10.68
C VAL A 155 4.17 -14.78 -12.19
N LEU A 156 3.90 -13.69 -12.95
CA LEU A 156 3.88 -13.70 -14.41
C LEU A 156 5.22 -14.17 -15.00
N LEU A 157 6.34 -13.67 -14.48
CA LEU A 157 7.68 -14.04 -14.92
C LEU A 157 7.98 -15.51 -14.63
N ILE A 158 7.70 -15.98 -13.41
CA ILE A 158 7.92 -17.36 -12.98
C ILE A 158 7.17 -18.32 -13.89
N LEU A 159 5.87 -18.11 -14.07
CA LEU A 159 5.04 -18.97 -14.91
C LEU A 159 5.41 -18.92 -16.40
N SER A 160 5.76 -17.72 -16.92
CA SER A 160 6.21 -17.58 -18.31
C SER A 160 7.53 -18.30 -18.60
N ALA A 161 8.42 -18.37 -17.60
CA ALA A 161 9.72 -19.01 -17.75
C ALA A 161 9.71 -20.52 -17.50
N LEU A 162 8.91 -20.98 -16.53
CA LEU A 162 8.95 -22.35 -16.04
C LEU A 162 7.79 -23.22 -16.52
N ALA A 163 6.65 -22.64 -16.92
CA ALA A 163 5.43 -23.39 -17.19
C ALA A 163 4.76 -23.12 -18.55
N LYS A 164 5.39 -22.32 -19.41
CA LYS A 164 4.82 -21.97 -20.71
C LYS A 164 4.55 -23.22 -21.58
N GLY A 165 3.30 -23.39 -21.98
CA GLY A 165 2.83 -24.52 -22.79
C GLY A 165 2.41 -25.75 -22.02
N GLY A 166 2.78 -25.87 -20.74
CA GLY A 166 2.47 -27.03 -19.89
C GLY A 166 1.43 -26.74 -18.81
N GLU A 167 1.17 -27.74 -17.98
CA GLU A 167 0.19 -27.69 -16.89
C GLU A 167 0.84 -27.30 -15.57
N VAL A 168 0.16 -26.43 -14.79
CA VAL A 168 0.51 -26.10 -13.41
C VAL A 168 -0.63 -26.60 -12.50
N ILE A 169 -0.30 -27.46 -11.55
CA ILE A 169 -1.26 -28.02 -10.63
C ILE A 169 -1.44 -27.09 -9.44
N VAL A 170 -2.69 -26.66 -9.17
CA VAL A 170 -3.05 -25.75 -8.07
C VAL A 170 -4.29 -26.27 -7.35
N SER A 171 -4.34 -26.10 -6.03
CA SER A 171 -5.55 -26.37 -5.26
C SER A 171 -6.68 -25.42 -5.63
N ARG A 172 -7.88 -25.96 -5.81
CA ARG A 172 -9.10 -25.18 -6.07
C ARG A 172 -9.41 -24.18 -4.94
N GLY A 173 -9.06 -24.54 -3.71
CA GLY A 173 -9.17 -23.67 -2.54
C GLY A 173 -8.14 -22.52 -2.49
N GLU A 174 -7.17 -22.47 -3.40
CA GLU A 174 -6.12 -21.45 -3.48
C GLU A 174 -6.24 -20.55 -4.71
N LEU A 175 -7.32 -20.68 -5.49
CA LEU A 175 -7.59 -19.81 -6.64
C LEU A 175 -8.13 -18.46 -6.19
N VAL A 176 -7.22 -17.56 -5.87
CA VAL A 176 -7.49 -16.26 -5.25
C VAL A 176 -7.66 -15.15 -6.28
N GLU A 177 -8.50 -14.16 -5.93
CA GLU A 177 -8.50 -12.83 -6.56
C GLU A 177 -7.94 -11.81 -5.56
N ILE A 178 -6.93 -11.05 -5.97
CA ILE A 178 -6.25 -10.04 -5.15
C ILE A 178 -6.30 -8.68 -5.83
N GLY A 179 -6.53 -7.60 -5.06
CA GLY A 179 -6.36 -6.23 -5.53
C GLY A 179 -7.29 -5.79 -6.67
N GLY A 180 -8.45 -6.42 -6.80
CA GLY A 180 -9.52 -5.98 -7.71
C GLY A 180 -9.47 -6.54 -9.13
N SER A 181 -8.42 -7.29 -9.53
CA SER A 181 -8.38 -7.95 -10.85
C SER A 181 -7.24 -8.97 -11.03
N PHE A 182 -6.39 -9.18 -10.03
CA PHE A 182 -5.36 -10.23 -10.14
C PHE A 182 -6.00 -11.59 -9.79
N ARG A 183 -6.25 -12.41 -10.79
CA ARG A 183 -6.78 -13.79 -10.67
C ARG A 183 -5.74 -14.78 -11.13
N VAL A 184 -5.42 -15.74 -10.29
CA VAL A 184 -4.41 -16.77 -10.60
C VAL A 184 -4.70 -17.49 -11.93
N PRO A 185 -5.93 -17.93 -12.26
CA PRO A 185 -6.23 -18.55 -13.54
C PRO A 185 -5.93 -17.66 -14.76
N GLU A 186 -6.32 -16.37 -14.69
CA GLU A 186 -6.12 -15.41 -15.77
C GLU A 186 -4.63 -15.10 -16.02
N ILE A 187 -3.85 -15.06 -14.94
CA ILE A 187 -2.39 -14.89 -15.05
C ILE A 187 -1.75 -16.12 -15.69
N MET A 188 -2.15 -17.32 -15.31
CA MET A 188 -1.67 -18.55 -15.93
C MET A 188 -1.97 -18.58 -17.43
N GLU A 189 -3.18 -18.27 -17.81
CA GLU A 189 -3.59 -18.20 -19.23
C GLU A 189 -2.74 -17.16 -19.99
N SER A 190 -2.53 -15.97 -19.42
CA SER A 190 -1.73 -14.91 -20.02
C SER A 190 -0.25 -15.27 -20.21
N CYS A 191 0.27 -16.19 -19.38
CA CYS A 191 1.62 -16.75 -19.50
C CYS A 191 1.73 -17.88 -20.52
N GLY A 192 0.60 -18.38 -21.01
CA GLY A 192 0.52 -19.58 -21.84
C GLY A 192 0.69 -20.88 -21.03
N ALA A 193 0.56 -20.83 -19.71
CA ALA A 193 0.46 -22.02 -18.85
C ALA A 193 -1.00 -22.50 -18.78
N LYS A 194 -1.20 -23.78 -18.57
CA LYS A 194 -2.52 -24.39 -18.41
C LYS A 194 -2.78 -24.67 -16.91
N LEU A 195 -3.87 -24.14 -16.39
CA LEU A 195 -4.29 -24.44 -15.03
C LEU A 195 -4.83 -25.87 -14.92
N ARG A 196 -4.27 -26.65 -13.98
CA ARG A 196 -4.78 -27.95 -13.56
C ARG A 196 -5.29 -27.87 -12.12
N GLU A 197 -6.60 -27.70 -11.96
CA GLU A 197 -7.22 -27.61 -10.64
C GLU A 197 -7.35 -28.96 -9.96
N VAL A 198 -7.03 -29.04 -8.66
CA VAL A 198 -7.18 -30.25 -7.84
C VAL A 198 -7.97 -30.00 -6.56
N GLY A 199 -8.53 -31.07 -6.00
CA GLY A 199 -9.32 -31.00 -4.78
C GLY A 199 -10.66 -30.28 -4.94
N THR A 200 -11.15 -29.74 -3.84
CA THR A 200 -12.39 -28.95 -3.74
C THR A 200 -12.11 -27.60 -3.10
N THR A 201 -13.14 -26.74 -2.97
CA THR A 201 -12.99 -25.42 -2.35
C THR A 201 -12.40 -25.46 -0.95
N ASN A 202 -12.79 -26.46 -0.14
CA ASN A 202 -12.43 -26.53 1.28
C ASN A 202 -11.49 -27.69 1.63
N LYS A 203 -11.30 -28.66 0.73
CA LYS A 203 -10.42 -29.80 0.98
C LYS A 203 -9.61 -30.18 -0.24
N THR A 204 -8.31 -30.30 -0.05
CA THR A 204 -7.37 -30.85 -1.02
C THR A 204 -6.41 -31.78 -0.31
N HIS A 205 -6.29 -32.98 -0.81
CA HIS A 205 -5.41 -34.03 -0.27
C HIS A 205 -4.19 -34.21 -1.17
N LEU A 206 -3.10 -34.75 -0.62
CA LEU A 206 -1.88 -35.02 -1.38
C LEU A 206 -2.14 -35.94 -2.60
N ALA A 207 -3.02 -36.91 -2.43
CA ALA A 207 -3.44 -37.83 -3.50
C ALA A 207 -4.15 -37.12 -4.67
N ASP A 208 -4.73 -35.95 -4.46
CA ASP A 208 -5.35 -35.18 -5.55
C ASP A 208 -4.28 -34.55 -6.46
N TYR A 209 -3.18 -34.06 -5.89
CA TYR A 209 -2.02 -33.61 -6.63
C TYR A 209 -1.33 -34.76 -7.37
N GLU A 210 -1.07 -35.87 -6.68
CA GLU A 210 -0.37 -37.03 -7.25
C GLU A 210 -1.11 -37.63 -8.46
N ARG A 211 -2.45 -37.75 -8.40
CA ARG A 211 -3.27 -38.20 -9.53
C ARG A 211 -3.33 -37.24 -10.71
N ALA A 212 -3.06 -35.95 -10.47
CA ALA A 212 -3.09 -34.91 -11.51
C ALA A 212 -1.77 -34.80 -12.27
N ILE A 213 -0.66 -35.33 -11.73
CA ILE A 213 0.64 -35.31 -12.40
C ILE A 213 0.59 -36.17 -13.67
N GLY A 214 0.95 -35.60 -14.80
CA GLY A 214 1.02 -36.22 -16.12
C GLY A 214 2.19 -35.74 -16.95
N GLU A 215 2.25 -36.14 -18.21
CA GLU A 215 3.36 -35.80 -19.12
C GLU A 215 3.43 -34.32 -19.42
N ASP A 216 2.30 -33.60 -19.39
CA ASP A 216 2.24 -32.15 -19.63
C ASP A 216 2.51 -31.31 -18.36
N THR A 217 2.65 -31.93 -17.19
CA THR A 217 2.85 -31.21 -15.93
C THR A 217 4.23 -30.57 -15.87
N CYS A 218 4.29 -29.25 -15.66
CA CYS A 218 5.51 -28.46 -15.57
C CYS A 218 5.84 -27.99 -14.17
N ALA A 219 4.84 -27.84 -13.28
CA ALA A 219 5.04 -27.37 -11.91
C ALA A 219 3.88 -27.76 -11.00
N ILE A 220 4.16 -27.80 -9.69
CA ILE A 220 3.16 -27.75 -8.64
C ILE A 220 3.24 -26.37 -8.01
N MET A 221 2.10 -25.67 -7.86
CA MET A 221 2.06 -24.33 -7.30
C MET A 221 1.13 -24.27 -6.09
N LYS A 222 1.61 -23.59 -5.05
CA LYS A 222 0.83 -23.17 -3.89
C LYS A 222 0.61 -21.68 -3.93
N VAL A 223 -0.62 -21.23 -3.63
CA VAL A 223 -0.95 -19.82 -3.50
C VAL A 223 -1.46 -19.57 -2.09
N HIS A 224 -0.75 -18.71 -1.37
CA HIS A 224 -1.11 -18.37 -0.01
C HIS A 224 -2.38 -17.51 0.02
N THR A 225 -3.38 -17.94 0.82
CA THR A 225 -4.67 -17.26 0.96
C THR A 225 -4.56 -16.04 1.87
N SER A 226 -3.73 -15.07 1.46
CA SER A 226 -3.35 -13.90 2.27
C SER A 226 -4.48 -12.89 2.52
N ASN A 227 -5.57 -12.93 1.75
CA ASN A 227 -6.69 -11.98 1.82
C ASN A 227 -8.04 -12.59 2.21
N TYR A 228 -8.12 -13.91 2.36
CA TYR A 228 -9.32 -14.61 2.84
C TYR A 228 -8.94 -15.86 3.62
N ARG A 229 -9.91 -16.44 4.34
CA ARG A 229 -9.75 -17.71 5.04
C ARG A 229 -11.00 -18.55 4.88
N ILE A 230 -10.80 -19.85 4.62
CA ILE A 230 -11.88 -20.84 4.66
C ILE A 230 -11.89 -21.46 6.05
N VAL A 231 -13.03 -21.37 6.75
CA VAL A 231 -13.19 -21.84 8.13
C VAL A 231 -14.21 -22.95 8.20
N GLY A 232 -13.96 -23.98 9.02
CA GLY A 232 -14.85 -25.12 9.23
C GLY A 232 -14.16 -26.44 8.89
N PHE A 233 -14.83 -27.32 8.15
CA PHE A 233 -14.28 -28.61 7.72
C PHE A 233 -13.33 -28.42 6.53
N THR A 234 -12.10 -28.01 6.81
CA THR A 234 -11.07 -27.71 5.82
C THR A 234 -9.89 -28.65 5.93
N GLU A 235 -9.21 -28.89 4.82
CA GLU A 235 -7.96 -29.65 4.77
C GLU A 235 -7.10 -29.12 3.62
N THR A 236 -5.82 -28.88 3.89
CA THR A 236 -4.84 -28.39 2.91
C THR A 236 -3.57 -29.21 3.03
N VAL A 237 -2.86 -29.39 1.92
CA VAL A 237 -1.58 -30.09 1.89
C VAL A 237 -0.50 -29.15 2.42
N THR A 238 0.39 -29.67 3.27
CA THR A 238 1.52 -28.92 3.82
C THR A 238 2.55 -28.61 2.73
N ARG A 239 3.44 -27.63 2.98
CA ARG A 239 4.52 -27.29 2.05
C ARG A 239 5.51 -28.43 1.91
N GLU A 240 5.83 -29.08 3.02
CA GLU A 240 6.72 -30.22 3.08
C GLU A 240 6.23 -31.36 2.20
N GLU A 241 4.96 -31.75 2.36
CA GLU A 241 4.35 -32.82 1.54
C GLU A 241 4.32 -32.45 0.05
N MET A 242 4.03 -31.19 -0.29
CA MET A 242 4.03 -30.70 -1.68
C MET A 242 5.44 -30.69 -2.27
N GLY A 243 6.43 -30.22 -1.50
CA GLY A 243 7.84 -30.22 -1.91
C GLY A 243 8.36 -31.63 -2.17
N GLU A 244 8.10 -32.58 -1.24
CA GLU A 244 8.48 -34.00 -1.41
C GLU A 244 7.81 -34.62 -2.64
N LEU A 245 6.53 -34.33 -2.88
CA LEU A 245 5.82 -34.83 -4.06
C LEU A 245 6.42 -34.25 -5.35
N ALA A 246 6.62 -32.94 -5.42
CA ALA A 246 7.18 -32.28 -6.60
C ALA A 246 8.58 -32.83 -6.94
N HIS A 247 9.45 -32.95 -5.94
CA HIS A 247 10.82 -33.44 -6.12
C HIS A 247 10.88 -34.91 -6.55
N ARG A 248 9.98 -35.78 -6.06
CA ARG A 248 9.86 -37.18 -6.53
C ARG A 248 9.57 -37.26 -8.03
N HIS A 249 8.87 -36.28 -8.58
CA HIS A 249 8.51 -36.22 -9.99
C HIS A 249 9.39 -35.27 -10.82
N ASN A 250 10.49 -34.74 -10.24
CA ASN A 250 11.39 -33.77 -10.85
C ASN A 250 10.67 -32.51 -11.34
N LEU A 251 9.64 -32.06 -10.62
CA LEU A 251 8.88 -30.86 -10.87
C LEU A 251 9.30 -29.73 -9.92
N PRO A 252 9.36 -28.46 -10.39
CA PRO A 252 9.53 -27.33 -9.48
C PRO A 252 8.29 -27.15 -8.60
N PHE A 253 8.52 -26.89 -7.31
CA PHE A 253 7.51 -26.43 -6.38
C PHE A 253 7.57 -24.91 -6.27
N ILE A 254 6.53 -24.25 -6.76
CA ILE A 254 6.40 -22.79 -6.80
C ILE A 254 5.45 -22.34 -5.70
N GLU A 255 5.75 -21.25 -4.99
CA GLU A 255 4.80 -20.62 -4.08
C GLU A 255 4.66 -19.12 -4.34
N ASP A 256 3.41 -18.65 -4.50
CA ASP A 256 3.04 -17.24 -4.34
C ASP A 256 2.63 -17.00 -2.89
N LEU A 257 3.57 -16.51 -2.06
CA LEU A 257 3.32 -16.19 -0.66
C LEU A 257 2.57 -14.86 -0.52
N GLY A 258 2.89 -13.90 -1.35
CA GLY A 258 2.24 -12.59 -1.42
C GLY A 258 2.54 -11.64 -0.26
N SER A 259 2.49 -12.08 1.00
CA SER A 259 2.60 -11.26 2.21
C SER A 259 4.01 -10.77 2.53
N GLY A 260 5.04 -11.57 2.26
CA GLY A 260 6.44 -11.20 2.42
C GLY A 260 6.92 -11.05 3.86
N CYS A 261 6.48 -11.94 4.73
CA CYS A 261 6.87 -11.93 6.13
C CYS A 261 8.29 -12.48 6.32
N LEU A 262 9.24 -11.63 6.80
CA LEU A 262 10.58 -12.06 7.23
C LEU A 262 10.74 -12.12 8.75
N PHE A 263 9.84 -11.47 9.50
CA PHE A 263 9.83 -11.45 10.95
C PHE A 263 8.81 -12.46 11.49
N ASP A 264 9.18 -13.25 12.51
CA ASP A 264 8.24 -14.17 13.14
C ASP A 264 7.15 -13.42 13.91
N LEU A 265 5.98 -13.27 13.29
CA LEU A 265 4.84 -12.56 13.85
C LEU A 265 4.21 -13.27 15.06
N ASN A 266 4.52 -14.56 15.31
CA ASN A 266 4.08 -15.25 16.53
C ASN A 266 4.61 -14.53 17.79
N ARG A 267 5.76 -13.87 17.71
CA ARG A 267 6.34 -13.03 18.78
C ARG A 267 5.46 -11.83 19.14
N LEU A 268 4.56 -11.43 18.23
CA LEU A 268 3.57 -10.36 18.42
C LEU A 268 2.17 -10.90 18.69
N GLY A 269 2.02 -12.24 18.87
CA GLY A 269 0.73 -12.88 19.04
C GLY A 269 -0.10 -13.01 17.75
N ILE A 270 0.47 -12.67 16.60
CA ILE A 270 -0.15 -12.81 15.27
C ILE A 270 0.23 -14.19 14.74
N ARG A 271 -0.77 -15.06 14.55
CA ARG A 271 -0.57 -16.47 14.21
C ARG A 271 -0.89 -16.76 12.75
N ASP A 272 -0.43 -17.92 12.30
CA ASP A 272 -0.78 -18.54 11.00
C ASP A 272 -0.26 -17.74 9.77
N GLU A 273 0.72 -16.87 9.95
CA GLU A 273 1.40 -16.20 8.84
C GLU A 273 2.81 -16.79 8.69
N PRO A 274 3.09 -17.54 7.62
CA PRO A 274 4.40 -18.17 7.44
C PRO A 274 5.45 -17.14 7.08
N THR A 275 6.65 -17.35 7.56
CA THR A 275 7.80 -16.58 7.12
C THR A 275 8.36 -17.14 5.81
N VAL A 276 9.05 -16.28 5.04
CA VAL A 276 9.77 -16.68 3.83
C VAL A 276 10.79 -17.77 4.14
N GLN A 277 11.46 -17.67 5.29
CA GLN A 277 12.44 -18.65 5.76
C GLN A 277 11.82 -20.05 5.99
N GLU A 278 10.61 -20.09 6.54
CA GLU A 278 9.88 -21.36 6.75
C GLU A 278 9.50 -21.99 5.41
N CYS A 279 9.01 -21.21 4.45
CA CYS A 279 8.69 -21.71 3.11
C CYS A 279 9.91 -22.28 2.39
N VAL A 280 11.05 -21.58 2.44
CA VAL A 280 12.31 -22.06 1.85
C VAL A 280 12.77 -23.37 2.50
N ARG A 281 12.72 -23.47 3.84
CA ARG A 281 13.07 -24.70 4.57
C ARG A 281 12.12 -25.86 4.28
N ALA A 282 10.85 -25.58 4.01
CA ALA A 282 9.86 -26.59 3.65
C ALA A 282 9.99 -27.12 2.22
N GLY A 283 11.00 -26.67 1.46
CA GLY A 283 11.32 -27.21 0.15
C GLY A 283 10.69 -26.48 -1.04
N VAL A 284 10.24 -25.23 -0.86
CA VAL A 284 9.79 -24.41 -1.98
C VAL A 284 10.99 -24.05 -2.87
N ASP A 285 10.91 -24.38 -4.17
CA ASP A 285 12.00 -24.14 -5.11
C ASP A 285 12.05 -22.72 -5.63
N VAL A 286 10.86 -22.09 -5.84
CA VAL A 286 10.72 -20.71 -6.27
C VAL A 286 9.60 -20.06 -5.50
N LEU A 287 9.92 -19.05 -4.72
CA LEU A 287 8.98 -18.31 -3.88
C LEU A 287 8.89 -16.86 -4.32
N SER A 288 7.68 -16.30 -4.43
CA SER A 288 7.48 -14.87 -4.70
C SER A 288 6.68 -14.17 -3.61
N PHE A 289 6.99 -12.88 -3.36
CA PHE A 289 6.29 -12.07 -2.37
C PHE A 289 6.44 -10.56 -2.62
N SER A 290 5.57 -9.77 -1.96
CA SER A 290 5.54 -8.31 -2.08
C SER A 290 6.48 -7.63 -1.07
N GLY A 291 7.21 -6.61 -1.52
CA GLY A 291 8.06 -5.81 -0.65
C GLY A 291 7.29 -4.79 0.21
N ASP A 292 6.14 -4.32 -0.24
CA ASP A 292 5.34 -3.25 0.36
C ASP A 292 4.22 -3.74 1.31
N LYS A 293 4.33 -4.99 1.77
CA LYS A 293 3.43 -5.57 2.77
C LYS A 293 4.17 -5.81 4.09
N LEU A 294 4.18 -7.05 4.61
CA LEU A 294 4.77 -7.36 5.91
C LEU A 294 6.29 -7.17 5.96
N LEU A 295 6.98 -7.21 4.82
CA LEU A 295 8.38 -6.82 4.74
C LEU A 295 8.59 -5.35 5.18
N GLY A 296 7.62 -4.47 4.95
CA GLY A 296 7.72 -3.05 5.31
C GLY A 296 8.65 -2.24 4.43
N GLY A 297 8.92 -2.71 3.22
CA GLY A 297 9.78 -2.07 2.22
C GLY A 297 9.00 -1.36 1.12
N PRO A 298 9.68 -0.99 0.01
CA PRO A 298 9.04 -0.41 -1.16
C PRO A 298 8.25 -1.46 -1.94
N GLN A 299 7.34 -0.99 -2.83
CA GLN A 299 6.71 -1.87 -3.79
C GLN A 299 7.76 -2.59 -4.63
N GLY A 300 7.69 -3.91 -4.65
CA GLY A 300 8.56 -4.79 -5.42
C GLY A 300 8.02 -6.22 -5.37
N GLY A 301 8.28 -6.98 -6.41
CA GLY A 301 8.09 -8.44 -6.44
C GLY A 301 9.43 -9.10 -6.18
N ILE A 302 9.59 -9.67 -5.02
CA ILE A 302 10.82 -10.36 -4.62
C ILE A 302 10.67 -11.83 -4.95
N ILE A 303 11.66 -12.40 -5.63
CA ILE A 303 11.70 -13.81 -5.99
C ILE A 303 12.94 -14.40 -5.37
N VAL A 304 12.79 -15.46 -4.59
CA VAL A 304 13.90 -16.21 -3.97
C VAL A 304 13.76 -17.70 -4.27
N GLY A 305 14.84 -18.44 -4.30
CA GLY A 305 14.76 -19.89 -4.51
C GLY A 305 16.07 -20.52 -4.93
N LYS A 306 15.95 -21.68 -5.57
CA LYS A 306 17.10 -22.40 -6.13
C LYS A 306 17.76 -21.62 -7.26
N LYS A 307 19.08 -21.62 -7.25
CA LYS A 307 19.90 -20.83 -8.20
C LYS A 307 19.56 -21.14 -9.66
N GLU A 308 19.34 -22.39 -9.99
CA GLU A 308 19.02 -22.82 -11.37
C GLU A 308 17.76 -22.13 -11.91
N TYR A 309 16.69 -22.05 -11.14
CA TYR A 309 15.45 -21.37 -11.56
C TYR A 309 15.62 -19.86 -11.59
N ILE A 310 16.26 -19.27 -10.59
CA ILE A 310 16.49 -17.82 -10.56
C ILE A 310 17.36 -17.38 -11.74
N ASP A 311 18.39 -18.15 -12.12
CA ASP A 311 19.23 -17.87 -13.29
C ASP A 311 18.43 -17.96 -14.61
N MET A 312 17.44 -18.86 -14.71
CA MET A 312 16.51 -18.91 -15.85
C MET A 312 15.64 -17.65 -15.91
N LEU A 313 15.08 -17.22 -14.77
CA LEU A 313 14.26 -16.02 -14.68
C LEU A 313 15.06 -14.77 -15.06
N LYS A 314 16.29 -14.61 -14.56
CA LYS A 314 17.18 -13.48 -14.88
C LYS A 314 17.45 -13.35 -16.39
N LYS A 315 17.50 -14.47 -17.13
CA LYS A 315 17.73 -14.51 -18.58
C LYS A 315 16.46 -14.32 -19.40
N HIS A 316 15.28 -14.43 -18.81
CA HIS A 316 14.03 -14.36 -19.53
C HIS A 316 13.76 -12.93 -20.09
N PRO A 317 13.31 -12.76 -21.35
CA PRO A 317 13.13 -11.44 -21.96
C PRO A 317 12.22 -10.48 -21.18
N LEU A 318 11.15 -11.00 -20.52
CA LEU A 318 10.22 -10.22 -19.70
C LEU A 318 10.92 -9.53 -18.51
N THR A 319 12.02 -10.07 -18.01
CA THR A 319 12.77 -9.50 -16.89
C THR A 319 13.22 -8.06 -17.18
N ARG A 320 13.53 -7.74 -18.45
CA ARG A 320 13.86 -6.37 -18.83
C ARG A 320 12.66 -5.42 -18.73
N ALA A 321 11.45 -5.88 -19.07
CA ALA A 321 10.23 -5.09 -18.97
C ALA A 321 9.75 -4.90 -17.52
N MET A 322 10.08 -5.86 -16.65
CA MET A 322 9.62 -5.91 -15.26
C MET A 322 10.67 -5.44 -14.24
N ARG A 323 11.80 -4.92 -14.68
CA ARG A 323 12.89 -4.53 -13.78
C ARG A 323 12.55 -3.28 -12.96
N VAL A 324 12.98 -3.28 -11.71
CA VAL A 324 12.85 -2.15 -10.79
C VAL A 324 13.80 -1.00 -11.15
N ASP A 325 13.45 0.21 -10.75
CA ASP A 325 14.29 1.40 -10.84
C ASP A 325 15.29 1.49 -9.67
N LYS A 326 16.18 2.49 -9.72
CA LYS A 326 17.24 2.68 -8.73
C LYS A 326 16.70 3.10 -7.34
N MET A 327 15.58 3.80 -7.27
CA MET A 327 15.00 4.27 -6.01
C MET A 327 14.38 3.10 -5.25
N THR A 328 13.64 2.23 -5.96
CA THR A 328 13.09 1.00 -5.38
C THR A 328 14.20 0.08 -4.87
N LEU A 329 15.29 -0.11 -5.62
CA LEU A 329 16.42 -0.94 -5.16
C LEU A 329 17.10 -0.35 -3.92
N ALA A 330 17.36 0.96 -3.90
CA ALA A 330 17.97 1.63 -2.76
C ALA A 330 17.11 1.51 -1.49
N ALA A 331 15.78 1.72 -1.62
CA ALA A 331 14.86 1.55 -0.52
C ALA A 331 14.82 0.10 -0.03
N LEU A 332 14.77 -0.87 -0.95
CA LEU A 332 14.74 -2.28 -0.61
C LEU A 332 16.04 -2.72 0.07
N GLU A 333 17.19 -2.35 -0.47
CA GLU A 333 18.49 -2.65 0.15
C GLU A 333 18.55 -2.12 1.59
N ALA A 334 18.19 -0.86 1.82
CA ALA A 334 18.19 -0.26 3.13
C ALA A 334 17.19 -0.96 4.10
N THR A 335 15.99 -1.33 3.62
CA THR A 335 15.03 -2.11 4.40
C THR A 335 15.61 -3.47 4.80
N LEU A 336 16.21 -4.20 3.86
CA LEU A 336 16.83 -5.50 4.14
C LEU A 336 18.01 -5.41 5.10
N ARG A 337 18.76 -4.29 5.10
CA ARG A 337 19.81 -4.03 6.09
C ARG A 337 19.26 -3.90 7.50
N CYS A 338 18.07 -3.32 7.69
CA CYS A 338 17.43 -3.28 9.02
C CYS A 338 17.19 -4.70 9.57
N TYR A 339 16.78 -5.65 8.72
CA TYR A 339 16.66 -7.06 9.11
C TYR A 339 18.01 -7.73 9.38
N ASP A 340 19.01 -7.47 8.54
CA ASP A 340 20.35 -8.03 8.67
C ASP A 340 21.06 -7.57 9.95
N GLU A 341 20.80 -6.35 10.39
CA GLU A 341 21.30 -5.74 11.60
C GLU A 341 20.42 -6.02 12.82
N GLN A 342 19.35 -6.81 12.70
CA GLN A 342 18.37 -7.15 13.74
C GLN A 342 17.72 -5.92 14.38
N ARG A 343 17.47 -4.88 13.60
CA ARG A 343 16.82 -3.62 14.00
C ARG A 343 15.45 -3.44 13.33
N GLU A 344 14.95 -4.47 12.67
CA GLU A 344 13.73 -4.42 11.87
C GLU A 344 12.52 -3.94 12.69
N PHE A 345 12.42 -4.38 13.95
CA PHE A 345 11.30 -4.03 14.80
C PHE A 345 11.26 -2.53 15.16
N ASP A 346 12.41 -1.93 15.41
CA ASP A 346 12.53 -0.52 15.78
C ASP A 346 12.54 0.41 14.56
N ALA A 347 13.14 -0.04 13.46
CA ALA A 347 13.37 0.78 12.28
C ALA A 347 12.20 0.76 11.28
N ILE A 348 11.49 -0.38 11.15
CA ILE A 348 10.46 -0.57 10.11
C ILE A 348 9.08 -0.19 10.66
N PRO A 349 8.43 0.89 10.14
CA PRO A 349 7.17 1.39 10.68
C PRO A 349 6.05 0.33 10.72
N THR A 350 5.97 -0.55 9.72
CA THR A 350 4.98 -1.63 9.68
C THR A 350 5.11 -2.55 10.89
N LEU A 351 6.31 -3.04 11.20
CA LEU A 351 6.53 -3.94 12.35
C LEU A 351 6.34 -3.22 13.67
N ASN A 352 6.80 -1.97 13.78
CA ASN A 352 6.60 -1.15 14.97
C ASN A 352 5.11 -0.94 15.26
N MET A 353 4.31 -0.60 14.24
CA MET A 353 2.86 -0.45 14.38
C MET A 353 2.18 -1.77 14.75
N LEU A 354 2.56 -2.90 14.14
CA LEU A 354 1.97 -4.21 14.45
C LEU A 354 2.24 -4.64 15.88
N GLY A 355 3.45 -4.38 16.38
CA GLY A 355 3.85 -4.73 17.73
C GLY A 355 3.53 -3.68 18.81
N ALA A 356 2.85 -2.59 18.45
CA ALA A 356 2.51 -1.55 19.42
C ALA A 356 1.61 -2.10 20.54
N ASP A 357 2.06 -1.90 21.78
CA ASP A 357 1.36 -2.32 22.99
C ASP A 357 0.04 -1.55 23.19
N ALA A 358 -1.01 -2.24 23.63
CA ALA A 358 -2.33 -1.65 23.81
C ALA A 358 -2.33 -0.54 24.88
N ASP A 359 -1.58 -0.70 25.98
CA ASP A 359 -1.49 0.32 27.03
C ASP A 359 -0.74 1.58 26.54
N ALA A 360 0.30 1.41 25.72
CA ALA A 360 0.97 2.52 25.06
C ALA A 360 0.04 3.27 24.08
N LEU A 361 -0.78 2.53 23.31
CA LEU A 361 -1.80 3.13 22.44
C LEU A 361 -2.87 3.87 23.23
N ARG A 362 -3.26 3.35 24.40
CA ARG A 362 -4.20 4.02 25.31
C ARG A 362 -3.61 5.33 25.82
N ALA A 363 -2.39 5.31 26.35
CA ALA A 363 -1.72 6.51 26.86
C ALA A 363 -1.60 7.59 25.75
N LYS A 364 -1.26 7.17 24.52
CA LYS A 364 -1.22 8.06 23.36
C LYS A 364 -2.59 8.65 23.05
N GLY A 365 -3.66 7.85 23.09
CA GLY A 365 -5.03 8.30 22.89
C GLY A 365 -5.52 9.27 23.96
N GLU A 366 -5.21 9.01 25.23
CA GLU A 366 -5.54 9.89 26.36
C GLU A 366 -4.86 11.25 26.22
N LYS A 367 -3.59 11.28 25.76
CA LYS A 367 -2.86 12.51 25.46
C LYS A 367 -3.54 13.35 24.37
N LEU A 368 -3.99 12.71 23.27
CA LEU A 368 -4.72 13.41 22.22
C LEU A 368 -6.10 13.90 22.74
N CYS A 369 -6.82 13.09 23.52
CA CYS A 369 -8.09 13.51 24.15
C CYS A 369 -7.92 14.76 25.01
N GLN A 370 -6.85 14.84 25.85
CA GLN A 370 -6.58 16.00 26.67
C GLN A 370 -6.41 17.26 25.82
N ARG A 371 -5.69 17.18 24.72
CA ARG A 371 -5.48 18.32 23.80
C ARG A 371 -6.77 18.76 23.14
N LEU A 372 -7.55 17.82 22.59
CA LEU A 372 -8.80 18.12 21.90
C LEU A 372 -9.88 18.68 22.86
N ASN A 373 -9.96 18.14 24.07
CA ASN A 373 -10.88 18.66 25.10
C ASN A 373 -10.50 20.08 25.56
N ALA A 374 -9.21 20.43 25.57
CA ALA A 374 -8.73 21.76 25.90
C ALA A 374 -9.17 22.85 24.89
N ILE A 375 -9.42 22.48 23.64
CA ILE A 375 -9.97 23.39 22.62
C ILE A 375 -11.51 23.34 22.52
N GLY A 376 -12.19 22.55 23.38
CA GLY A 376 -13.65 22.51 23.48
C GLY A 376 -14.31 21.36 22.68
N ALA A 377 -13.56 20.42 22.12
CA ALA A 377 -14.11 19.19 21.54
C ALA A 377 -14.49 18.20 22.66
N HIS A 378 -15.41 17.26 22.33
CA HIS A 378 -15.77 16.15 23.23
C HIS A 378 -15.03 14.88 22.76
N ALA A 379 -13.81 14.69 23.26
CA ALA A 379 -12.95 13.56 22.88
C ALA A 379 -12.84 12.53 24.03
N LYS A 380 -13.00 11.24 23.68
CA LYS A 380 -12.85 10.12 24.62
C LYS A 380 -11.98 9.02 24.02
N CYS A 381 -11.04 8.50 24.80
CA CYS A 381 -10.26 7.32 24.45
C CYS A 381 -11.09 6.06 24.67
N VAL A 382 -11.29 5.27 23.63
CA VAL A 382 -12.14 4.07 23.65
C VAL A 382 -11.38 2.85 23.13
N PRO A 383 -11.61 1.64 23.70
CA PRO A 383 -11.02 0.42 23.20
C PRO A 383 -11.62 0.06 21.83
N VAL A 384 -10.78 -0.37 20.91
CA VAL A 384 -11.16 -0.78 19.56
C VAL A 384 -10.30 -1.97 19.13
N ARG A 385 -10.60 -2.53 17.97
CA ARG A 385 -9.78 -3.54 17.31
C ARG A 385 -9.31 -3.06 15.96
N ASP A 386 -8.00 -3.07 15.75
CA ASP A 386 -7.35 -2.70 14.52
C ASP A 386 -7.14 -3.91 13.61
N GLN A 387 -6.77 -3.65 12.37
CA GLN A 387 -6.50 -4.67 11.36
C GLN A 387 -5.08 -4.52 10.81
N VAL A 388 -4.48 -5.66 10.44
CA VAL A 388 -3.19 -5.63 9.73
C VAL A 388 -3.34 -4.96 8.37
N GLY A 389 -4.32 -5.38 7.58
CA GLY A 389 -4.65 -4.78 6.29
C GLY A 389 -4.76 -5.77 5.16
N GLY A 390 -5.11 -5.29 3.98
CA GLY A 390 -5.38 -6.12 2.82
C GLY A 390 -4.18 -6.91 2.31
N GLY A 391 -4.38 -8.20 2.09
CA GLY A 391 -3.36 -9.11 1.56
C GLY A 391 -2.35 -9.61 2.59
N SER A 392 -2.70 -9.53 3.89
CA SER A 392 -1.88 -10.07 4.99
C SER A 392 -2.76 -10.34 6.21
N VAL A 393 -2.70 -11.54 6.75
CA VAL A 393 -3.34 -11.98 8.01
C VAL A 393 -4.82 -11.56 8.12
N PRO A 394 -5.72 -12.07 7.26
CA PRO A 394 -7.05 -11.48 7.02
C PRO A 394 -8.01 -11.53 8.20
N MET A 395 -7.83 -12.45 9.15
CA MET A 395 -8.73 -12.63 10.29
C MET A 395 -8.17 -12.07 11.61
N GLN A 396 -6.94 -11.58 11.61
CA GLN A 396 -6.29 -11.10 12.82
C GLN A 396 -6.78 -9.71 13.20
N LEU A 397 -7.32 -9.58 14.41
CA LEU A 397 -7.64 -8.31 15.02
C LEU A 397 -6.63 -8.01 16.12
N LEU A 398 -6.18 -6.78 16.19
CA LEU A 398 -5.19 -6.29 17.15
C LEU A 398 -5.89 -5.39 18.17
N ASP A 399 -5.76 -5.69 19.45
CA ASP A 399 -6.30 -4.84 20.52
C ASP A 399 -5.65 -3.46 20.43
N ALA A 400 -6.47 -2.41 20.47
CA ALA A 400 -6.05 -1.04 20.24
C ALA A 400 -6.96 -0.02 20.95
N TYR A 401 -6.63 1.24 20.80
CA TYR A 401 -7.44 2.37 21.26
C TYR A 401 -7.62 3.39 20.15
N ALA A 402 -8.79 4.03 20.15
CA ALA A 402 -9.11 5.15 19.27
C ALA A 402 -9.58 6.34 20.10
N VAL A 403 -9.43 7.52 19.55
CA VAL A 403 -10.06 8.75 20.05
C VAL A 403 -11.37 8.94 19.32
N ALA A 404 -12.49 8.82 20.06
CA ALA A 404 -13.83 9.13 19.59
C ALA A 404 -14.07 10.64 19.78
N ILE A 405 -14.45 11.32 18.71
CA ILE A 405 -14.60 12.77 18.67
C ILE A 405 -16.05 13.13 18.36
N GLU A 406 -16.63 13.97 19.19
CA GLU A 406 -17.95 14.57 19.00
C GLU A 406 -17.82 16.09 19.08
N LEU A 407 -18.51 16.81 18.21
CA LEU A 407 -18.54 18.28 18.17
C LEU A 407 -19.98 18.76 18.20
N ASP A 408 -20.27 19.78 18.99
CA ASP A 408 -21.62 20.32 19.16
C ASP A 408 -22.15 20.85 17.82
N GLY A 409 -23.34 20.35 17.41
CA GLY A 409 -24.02 20.76 16.19
C GLY A 409 -23.39 20.25 14.88
N ILE A 410 -22.38 19.36 14.95
CA ILE A 410 -21.69 18.79 13.77
C ILE A 410 -21.88 17.28 13.76
N SER A 411 -22.50 16.76 12.69
CA SER A 411 -22.65 15.30 12.55
C SER A 411 -21.30 14.63 12.25
N PRO A 412 -21.13 13.35 12.62
CA PRO A 412 -19.89 12.58 12.33
C PRO A 412 -19.53 12.57 10.85
N GLU A 413 -20.51 12.52 9.95
CA GLU A 413 -20.28 12.53 8.49
C GLU A 413 -19.78 13.91 8.02
N ARG A 414 -20.31 15.00 8.62
CA ARG A 414 -19.83 16.35 8.31
C ARG A 414 -18.40 16.54 8.81
N LEU A 415 -18.10 16.03 10.01
CA LEU A 415 -16.74 16.05 10.55
C LEU A 415 -15.80 15.20 9.70
N GLU A 416 -16.16 13.96 9.35
CA GLU A 416 -15.38 13.10 8.46
C GLU A 416 -15.05 13.81 7.15
N LYS A 417 -16.06 14.41 6.53
CA LYS A 417 -15.89 15.14 5.28
C LYS A 417 -14.92 16.31 5.43
N HIS A 418 -15.03 17.08 6.52
CA HIS A 418 -14.13 18.19 6.82
C HIS A 418 -12.68 17.69 6.98
N MET A 419 -12.46 16.66 7.80
CA MET A 419 -11.14 16.07 8.06
C MET A 419 -10.51 15.49 6.79
N ARG A 420 -11.29 14.78 5.98
CA ARG A 420 -10.83 14.17 4.72
C ARG A 420 -10.50 15.19 3.64
N LEU A 421 -11.18 16.33 3.60
CA LEU A 421 -10.93 17.40 2.63
C LEU A 421 -9.89 18.42 3.11
N GLY A 422 -9.42 18.31 4.34
CA GLY A 422 -8.41 19.19 4.95
C GLY A 422 -7.02 19.05 4.35
N GLU A 423 -6.06 19.79 4.90
CA GLU A 423 -4.66 19.83 4.47
C GLU A 423 -3.72 19.68 5.68
N PRO A 424 -3.04 18.52 5.78
CA PRO A 424 -3.23 17.29 5.00
C PRO A 424 -4.59 16.62 5.29
N PRO A 425 -5.08 15.74 4.38
CA PRO A 425 -6.27 14.94 4.68
C PRO A 425 -6.06 14.03 5.90
N ILE A 426 -7.05 13.95 6.76
CA ILE A 426 -7.07 13.05 7.92
C ILE A 426 -8.18 12.02 7.72
N ILE A 427 -7.79 10.75 7.57
CA ILE A 427 -8.69 9.67 7.23
C ILE A 427 -9.02 8.88 8.49
N GLY A 428 -10.20 9.11 9.05
CA GLY A 428 -10.72 8.35 10.20
C GLY A 428 -11.83 7.37 9.81
N ARG A 429 -12.52 6.86 10.81
CA ARG A 429 -13.68 5.98 10.63
C ARG A 429 -14.90 6.57 11.33
N ILE A 430 -16.10 6.25 10.82
CA ILE A 430 -17.35 6.45 11.55
C ILE A 430 -17.79 5.10 12.09
N ASP A 431 -17.95 5.00 13.40
CA ASP A 431 -18.48 3.83 14.07
C ASP A 431 -19.39 4.25 15.21
N HIS A 432 -20.56 3.58 15.35
CA HIS A 432 -21.57 3.90 16.34
C HIS A 432 -21.92 5.40 16.42
N ALA A 433 -22.09 6.05 15.26
CA ALA A 433 -22.38 7.48 15.10
C ALA A 433 -21.33 8.41 15.76
N ARG A 434 -20.06 8.01 15.80
CA ARG A 434 -18.90 8.80 16.26
C ARG A 434 -17.78 8.77 15.24
N TYR A 435 -17.04 9.87 15.12
CA TYR A 435 -15.83 9.91 14.32
C TYR A 435 -14.66 9.41 15.16
N LEU A 436 -13.95 8.42 14.66
CA LEU A 436 -12.86 7.72 15.35
C LEU A 436 -11.52 7.94 14.66
N LEU A 437 -10.50 8.25 15.46
CA LEU A 437 -9.10 8.26 15.07
C LEU A 437 -8.36 7.15 15.83
N HIS A 438 -7.93 6.12 15.13
CA HIS A 438 -7.26 4.94 15.70
C HIS A 438 -5.78 5.23 15.94
N MET A 439 -5.30 4.98 17.15
CA MET A 439 -3.98 5.42 17.61
C MET A 439 -2.81 4.61 17.04
N ARG A 440 -3.05 3.39 16.55
CA ARG A 440 -1.99 2.52 16.02
C ARG A 440 -1.25 3.15 14.83
N THR A 441 -1.96 3.82 13.98
CA THR A 441 -1.47 4.36 12.70
C THR A 441 -1.21 5.87 12.71
N ILE A 442 -1.45 6.55 13.83
CA ILE A 442 -1.18 7.99 14.02
C ILE A 442 0.12 8.17 14.80
N ALA A 443 1.02 9.02 14.35
CA ALA A 443 2.20 9.43 15.11
C ALA A 443 1.88 10.61 16.05
N GLU A 444 2.59 10.74 17.18
CA GLU A 444 2.40 11.89 18.07
C GLU A 444 2.75 13.23 17.43
N SER A 445 3.68 13.22 16.47
CA SER A 445 4.03 14.41 15.66
C SER A 445 2.88 14.94 14.79
N GLU A 446 1.82 14.14 14.59
CA GLU A 446 0.65 14.52 13.81
C GLU A 446 -0.45 15.19 14.66
N PHE A 447 -0.29 15.23 16.00
CA PHE A 447 -1.31 15.76 16.92
C PHE A 447 -1.60 17.23 16.70
N ASP A 448 -0.59 18.06 16.43
CA ASP A 448 -0.79 19.50 16.15
C ASP A 448 -1.67 19.72 14.93
N THR A 449 -1.47 18.90 13.90
CA THR A 449 -2.27 18.94 12.67
C THR A 449 -3.71 18.50 12.93
N ILE A 450 -3.92 17.44 13.71
CA ILE A 450 -5.25 16.96 14.07
C ILE A 450 -5.99 18.00 14.90
N GLU A 451 -5.34 18.58 15.92
CA GLU A 451 -5.91 19.61 16.78
C GLU A 451 -6.35 20.84 15.97
N LYS A 452 -5.48 21.32 15.06
CA LYS A 452 -5.79 22.42 14.18
C LYS A 452 -7.03 22.12 13.29
N ALA A 453 -7.07 20.94 12.66
CA ALA A 453 -8.18 20.55 11.80
C ALA A 453 -9.52 20.45 12.57
N ILE A 454 -9.49 19.99 13.82
CA ILE A 454 -10.69 19.95 14.69
C ILE A 454 -11.10 21.37 15.08
N ALA A 455 -10.17 22.26 15.44
CA ALA A 455 -10.49 23.67 15.74
C ALA A 455 -11.13 24.38 14.53
N GLU A 456 -10.61 24.13 13.32
CA GLU A 456 -11.19 24.67 12.08
C GLU A 456 -12.60 24.11 11.79
N ALA A 457 -12.89 22.86 12.19
CA ALA A 457 -14.22 22.27 12.05
C ALA A 457 -15.25 22.90 12.98
N MET A 458 -14.82 23.42 14.14
CA MET A 458 -15.65 24.07 15.17
C MET A 458 -15.95 25.55 14.88
N ALA A 459 -15.11 26.20 14.05
CA ALA A 459 -15.26 27.61 13.64
C ALA A 459 -16.35 27.78 12.57
#